data_26b8c0ed89f25fc56bb368e910aa5702
#
_entry.id   26b8c0ed89f25fc56bb368e910aa5702
#
_cell.length_a   1.000
_cell.length_b   1.000
_cell.length_c   1.000
_cell.angle_alpha   90.00
_cell.angle_beta   90.00
_cell.angle_gamma   90.00
#
_symmetry.space_group_name_H-M   'P 1'
#
loop_
_entity.id
_entity.type
_entity.pdbx_description
1 polymer ?
#
loop_
_entity_poly.entity_id
_entity_poly.type
_entity_poly.pdbx_seq_one_letter_code
_entity_poly.pdbx_strand_id
1 'polypeptide(L)'
;EQEQEISPPKRADYLKIAVLTLLILALLTLPFLPFVLFDARRRRALERRAAFDSPDCGKAIRALFLHLTAYLDSCGKGGGNQPFAQWDGTLTRTLSPEYAVRFRQAAALFEEAAYSTHTMGEEQRAELRRLLTETERLLYDGADRKTKFRLKYLECLHT
;
A
#
# COMPACT_ATOMS: atom_id res chain seq x y z
N GLU A 1 -25.84 12.78 -65.91
CA GLU A 1 -25.82 12.60 -64.43
C GLU A 1 -25.59 11.13 -64.17
N GLN A 2 -24.33 10.80 -63.68
CA GLN A 2 -24.02 9.45 -63.27
C GLN A 2 -24.39 9.36 -61.79
N GLU A 3 -25.48 8.67 -61.46
CA GLU A 3 -25.80 8.24 -60.11
C GLU A 3 -24.74 7.23 -59.67
N GLN A 4 -23.85 7.68 -58.78
CA GLN A 4 -22.94 6.80 -58.06
C GLN A 4 -23.73 5.91 -57.13
N GLU A 5 -23.98 4.66 -57.53
CA GLU A 5 -24.56 3.60 -56.76
C GLU A 5 -23.64 3.28 -55.59
N ILE A 6 -23.95 3.84 -54.41
CA ILE A 6 -23.22 3.57 -53.16
C ILE A 6 -23.58 2.15 -52.71
N SER A 7 -22.79 1.17 -53.12
CA SER A 7 -22.98 -0.20 -52.67
C SER A 7 -22.77 -0.29 -51.15
N PRO A 8 -23.61 -1.01 -50.39
CA PRO A 8 -23.51 -1.13 -48.94
C PRO A 8 -22.18 -1.79 -48.56
N PRO A 9 -21.49 -1.29 -47.53
CA PRO A 9 -20.20 -1.82 -47.12
C PRO A 9 -20.29 -3.30 -46.76
N LYS A 10 -19.32 -4.10 -47.21
CA LYS A 10 -19.25 -5.54 -46.96
C LYS A 10 -19.05 -5.79 -45.47
N ARG A 11 -19.58 -6.92 -44.92
CA ARG A 11 -19.43 -7.29 -43.48
C ARG A 11 -18.01 -7.22 -42.97
N ALA A 12 -17.00 -7.48 -43.80
CA ALA A 12 -15.57 -7.35 -43.48
C ALA A 12 -15.15 -5.92 -43.17
N ASP A 13 -15.80 -4.91 -43.76
CA ASP A 13 -15.45 -3.49 -43.52
C ASP A 13 -16.04 -3.00 -42.21
N TYR A 14 -17.19 -3.47 -41.78
CA TYR A 14 -17.74 -3.22 -40.45
C TYR A 14 -16.86 -3.81 -39.34
N LEU A 15 -16.30 -5.01 -39.55
CA LEU A 15 -15.37 -5.63 -38.59
C LEU A 15 -14.09 -4.79 -38.47
N LYS A 16 -13.52 -4.33 -39.57
CA LYS A 16 -12.33 -3.46 -39.55
C LYS A 16 -12.59 -2.13 -38.82
N ILE A 17 -13.73 -1.51 -39.10
CA ILE A 17 -14.15 -0.27 -38.44
C ILE A 17 -14.33 -0.50 -36.94
N ALA A 18 -15.00 -1.59 -36.53
CA ALA A 18 -15.19 -1.94 -35.13
C ALA A 18 -13.84 -2.15 -34.40
N VAL A 19 -12.91 -2.92 -35.00
CA VAL A 19 -11.58 -3.14 -34.44
C VAL A 19 -10.78 -1.83 -34.34
N LEU A 20 -10.84 -0.99 -35.37
CA LEU A 20 -10.16 0.30 -35.36
C LEU A 20 -10.72 1.22 -34.26
N THR A 21 -12.04 1.29 -34.11
CA THR A 21 -12.71 2.07 -33.07
C THR A 21 -12.30 1.58 -31.66
N LEU A 22 -12.23 0.26 -31.46
CA LEU A 22 -11.84 -0.36 -30.20
C LEU A 22 -10.35 -0.07 -29.89
N LEU A 23 -9.49 -0.09 -30.90
CA LEU A 23 -8.07 0.29 -30.78
C LEU A 23 -7.90 1.76 -30.40
N ILE A 24 -8.64 2.67 -31.04
CA ILE A 24 -8.61 4.09 -30.71
C ILE A 24 -9.11 4.32 -29.29
N LEU A 25 -10.20 3.68 -28.88
CA LEU A 25 -10.74 3.78 -27.53
C LEU A 25 -9.75 3.26 -26.48
N ALA A 26 -9.11 2.12 -26.74
CA ALA A 26 -8.06 1.57 -25.88
C ALA A 26 -6.86 2.54 -25.78
N LEU A 27 -6.42 3.09 -26.88
CA LEU A 27 -5.31 4.07 -26.91
C LEU A 27 -5.63 5.34 -26.13
N LEU A 28 -6.87 5.81 -26.18
CA LEU A 28 -7.34 6.98 -25.44
C LEU A 28 -7.49 6.69 -23.93
N THR A 29 -7.91 5.47 -23.54
CA THR A 29 -8.14 5.13 -22.12
C THR A 29 -6.89 4.66 -21.41
N LEU A 30 -5.93 4.05 -22.13
CA LEU A 30 -4.70 3.49 -21.57
C LEU A 30 -3.89 4.49 -20.70
N PRO A 31 -3.68 5.75 -21.13
CA PRO A 31 -2.92 6.73 -20.33
C PRO A 31 -3.65 7.17 -19.04
N PHE A 32 -4.98 7.04 -18.98
CA PHE A 32 -5.74 7.40 -17.78
C PHE A 32 -5.77 6.28 -16.72
N LEU A 33 -5.53 5.04 -17.12
CA LEU A 33 -5.56 3.88 -16.22
C LEU A 33 -4.57 4.00 -15.04
N PRO A 34 -3.28 4.35 -15.25
CA PRO A 34 -2.35 4.53 -14.13
C PRO A 34 -2.77 5.66 -13.20
N PHE A 35 -3.37 6.74 -13.72
CA PHE A 35 -3.85 7.85 -12.91
C PHE A 35 -5.02 7.42 -11.99
N VAL A 36 -6.00 6.69 -12.52
CA VAL A 36 -7.14 6.17 -11.74
C VAL A 36 -6.65 5.19 -10.67
N LEU A 37 -5.72 4.30 -11.03
CA LEU A 37 -5.14 3.34 -10.08
C LEU A 37 -4.33 4.05 -8.98
N PHE A 38 -3.61 5.11 -9.32
CA PHE A 38 -2.87 5.91 -8.35
C PHE A 38 -3.81 6.63 -7.37
N ASP A 39 -4.88 7.27 -7.88
CA ASP A 39 -5.86 7.95 -7.04
C ASP A 39 -6.58 6.98 -6.09
N ALA A 40 -6.98 5.81 -6.59
CA ALA A 40 -7.59 4.77 -5.76
C ALA A 40 -6.64 4.26 -4.66
N ARG A 41 -5.35 4.09 -4.96
CA ARG A 41 -4.33 3.70 -3.97
C ARG A 41 -4.11 4.80 -2.94
N ARG A 42 -4.04 6.05 -3.38
CA ARG A 42 -3.89 7.21 -2.50
C ARG A 42 -5.05 7.35 -1.53
N ARG A 43 -6.29 7.19 -2.00
CA ARG A 43 -7.48 7.21 -1.12
C ARG A 43 -7.43 6.13 -0.05
N ARG A 44 -7.10 4.90 -0.41
CA ARG A 44 -6.91 3.80 0.56
C ARG A 44 -5.78 4.07 1.56
N ALA A 45 -4.72 4.75 1.14
CA ALA A 45 -3.65 5.16 2.04
C ALA A 45 -4.10 6.22 3.04
N LEU A 46 -4.89 7.20 2.60
CA LEU A 46 -5.47 8.22 3.46
C LEU A 46 -6.46 7.60 4.47
N GLU A 47 -7.31 6.67 4.04
CA GLU A 47 -8.23 5.95 4.93
C GLU A 47 -7.47 5.15 5.98
N ARG A 48 -6.39 4.44 5.60
CA ARG A 48 -5.52 3.74 6.55
C ARG A 48 -4.91 4.68 7.58
N ARG A 49 -4.44 5.86 7.16
CA ARG A 49 -3.86 6.87 8.06
C ARG A 49 -4.91 7.52 8.96
N ALA A 50 -6.11 7.75 8.46
CA ALA A 50 -7.21 8.23 9.28
C ALA A 50 -7.53 7.25 10.42
N ALA A 51 -7.31 5.95 10.23
CA ALA A 51 -7.49 4.95 11.27
C ALA A 51 -6.46 5.08 12.42
N PHE A 52 -5.30 5.73 12.21
CA PHE A 52 -4.31 5.98 13.26
C PHE A 52 -4.82 6.95 14.34
N ASP A 53 -5.75 7.83 13.95
CA ASP A 53 -6.37 8.83 14.83
C ASP A 53 -7.78 8.42 15.26
N SER A 54 -8.13 7.13 15.10
CA SER A 54 -9.39 6.59 15.60
C SER A 54 -9.54 6.85 17.10
N PRO A 55 -10.73 7.23 17.59
CA PRO A 55 -11.01 7.34 19.03
C PRO A 55 -10.92 5.99 19.74
N ASP A 56 -11.06 4.89 19.01
CA ASP A 56 -10.82 3.52 19.49
C ASP A 56 -9.32 3.21 19.40
N CYS A 57 -8.63 3.23 20.54
CA CYS A 57 -7.19 2.93 20.61
C CYS A 57 -6.84 1.54 20.08
N GLY A 58 -7.70 0.54 20.25
CA GLY A 58 -7.48 -0.81 19.73
C GLY A 58 -7.47 -0.82 18.19
N LYS A 59 -8.39 -0.09 17.56
CA LYS A 59 -8.39 0.09 16.09
C LYS A 59 -7.16 0.85 15.62
N ALA A 60 -6.78 1.90 16.33
CA ALA A 60 -5.59 2.69 15.99
C ALA A 60 -4.31 1.85 16.08
N ILE A 61 -4.13 1.08 17.15
CA ILE A 61 -2.98 0.19 17.35
C ILE A 61 -2.89 -0.84 16.22
N ARG A 62 -4.01 -1.49 15.87
CA ARG A 62 -4.04 -2.46 14.76
C ARG A 62 -3.64 -1.81 13.43
N ALA A 63 -4.16 -0.62 13.14
CA ALA A 63 -3.84 0.10 11.91
C ALA A 63 -2.37 0.53 11.86
N LEU A 64 -1.82 1.04 12.96
CA LEU A 64 -0.41 1.43 13.09
C LEU A 64 0.52 0.22 12.89
N PHE A 65 0.23 -0.92 13.54
CA PHE A 65 1.06 -2.11 13.42
C PHE A 65 1.04 -2.70 12.01
N LEU A 66 -0.13 -2.80 11.38
CA LEU A 66 -0.25 -3.26 9.99
C LEU A 66 0.47 -2.34 9.01
N HIS A 67 0.47 -1.04 9.28
CA HIS A 67 1.25 -0.09 8.47
C HIS A 67 2.75 -0.27 8.68
N LEU A 68 3.21 -0.45 9.93
CA LEU A 68 4.59 -0.74 10.27
C LEU A 68 5.12 -1.98 9.55
N THR A 69 4.36 -3.09 9.60
CA THR A 69 4.76 -4.34 8.93
C THR A 69 4.79 -4.20 7.42
N ALA A 70 3.79 -3.55 6.82
CA ALA A 70 3.79 -3.26 5.39
C ALA A 70 4.99 -2.38 4.97
N TYR A 71 5.37 -1.40 5.79
CA TYR A 71 6.52 -0.54 5.54
C TYR A 71 7.84 -1.32 5.59
N LEU A 72 8.02 -2.17 6.60
CA LEU A 72 9.18 -3.07 6.73
C LEU A 72 9.30 -4.02 5.54
N ASP A 73 8.20 -4.65 5.13
CA ASP A 73 8.18 -5.56 3.97
C ASP A 73 8.51 -4.82 2.67
N SER A 74 7.97 -3.63 2.48
CA SER A 74 8.26 -2.79 1.33
C SER A 74 9.73 -2.38 1.24
N CYS A 75 10.40 -2.25 2.38
CA CYS A 75 11.83 -1.98 2.45
C CYS A 75 12.69 -3.27 2.37
N GLY A 76 12.08 -4.45 2.25
CA GLY A 76 12.78 -5.74 2.25
C GLY A 76 13.43 -6.09 3.60
N LYS A 77 12.91 -5.53 4.70
CA LYS A 77 13.37 -5.76 6.07
C LYS A 77 12.40 -6.60 6.89
N GLY A 78 11.19 -6.80 6.39
CA GLY A 78 10.16 -7.64 7.02
C GLY A 78 10.37 -9.14 6.77
N GLY A 79 9.51 -9.96 7.37
CA GLY A 79 9.50 -11.41 7.22
C GLY A 79 8.53 -11.93 6.16
N GLY A 80 7.89 -11.05 5.38
CA GLY A 80 6.91 -11.43 4.37
C GLY A 80 5.71 -12.17 4.98
N ASN A 81 5.37 -13.33 4.42
CA ASN A 81 4.22 -14.13 4.87
C ASN A 81 4.48 -14.95 6.16
N GLN A 82 5.61 -14.76 6.83
CA GLN A 82 5.88 -15.45 8.09
C GLN A 82 5.06 -14.84 9.25
N PRO A 83 4.70 -15.62 10.27
CA PRO A 83 4.11 -15.08 11.50
C PRO A 83 5.03 -14.03 12.14
N PHE A 84 4.48 -12.98 12.73
CA PHE A 84 5.25 -11.88 13.31
C PHE A 84 6.25 -12.33 14.38
N ALA A 85 5.94 -13.40 15.13
CA ALA A 85 6.84 -14.01 16.09
C ALA A 85 8.16 -14.54 15.47
N GLN A 86 8.18 -14.82 14.16
CA GLN A 86 9.37 -15.30 13.44
C GLN A 86 10.18 -14.18 12.81
N TRP A 87 9.71 -12.93 12.85
CA TRP A 87 10.42 -11.79 12.28
C TRP A 87 11.66 -11.38 13.07
N ASP A 88 11.75 -11.81 14.31
CA ASP A 88 12.81 -11.47 15.25
C ASP A 88 14.21 -11.71 14.68
N GLY A 89 14.47 -12.89 14.12
CA GLY A 89 15.74 -13.22 13.50
C GLY A 89 16.07 -12.39 12.25
N THR A 90 15.04 -12.04 11.48
CA THR A 90 15.20 -11.18 10.29
C THR A 90 15.49 -9.75 10.71
N LEU A 91 14.73 -9.19 11.66
CA LEU A 91 14.91 -7.83 12.15
C LEU A 91 16.23 -7.63 12.89
N THR A 92 16.64 -8.61 13.70
CA THR A 92 17.96 -8.58 14.37
C THR A 92 19.10 -8.49 13.36
N ARG A 93 19.01 -9.23 12.25
CA ARG A 93 20.03 -9.27 11.21
C ARG A 93 20.02 -8.04 10.32
N THR A 94 18.84 -7.50 10.02
CA THR A 94 18.67 -6.43 9.00
C THR A 94 18.64 -5.03 9.60
N LEU A 95 18.32 -4.89 10.87
CA LEU A 95 18.25 -3.62 11.60
C LEU A 95 19.13 -3.68 12.86
N SER A 96 18.59 -4.15 13.98
CA SER A 96 19.35 -4.34 15.22
C SER A 96 18.61 -5.28 16.20
N PRO A 97 19.30 -5.88 17.19
CA PRO A 97 18.66 -6.66 18.25
C PRO A 97 17.66 -5.82 19.08
N GLU A 98 18.01 -4.56 19.37
CA GLU A 98 17.13 -3.66 20.14
C GLU A 98 15.85 -3.36 19.37
N TYR A 99 15.93 -3.16 18.06
CA TYR A 99 14.76 -2.96 17.22
C TYR A 99 13.86 -4.21 17.23
N ALA A 100 14.44 -5.41 17.15
CA ALA A 100 13.70 -6.66 17.19
C ALA A 100 12.92 -6.82 18.50
N VAL A 101 13.50 -6.46 19.65
CA VAL A 101 12.81 -6.46 20.95
C VAL A 101 11.62 -5.50 20.95
N ARG A 102 11.79 -4.28 20.46
CA ARG A 102 10.71 -3.27 20.38
C ARG A 102 9.61 -3.71 19.41
N PHE A 103 9.97 -4.32 18.28
CA PHE A 103 9.00 -4.88 17.35
C PHE A 103 8.18 -6.01 17.98
N ARG A 104 8.82 -6.89 18.76
CA ARG A 104 8.11 -7.97 19.51
C ARG A 104 7.11 -7.40 20.49
N GLN A 105 7.46 -6.33 21.23
CA GLN A 105 6.54 -5.63 22.12
C GLN A 105 5.36 -5.03 21.34
N ALA A 106 5.62 -4.42 20.19
CA ALA A 106 4.58 -3.91 19.30
C ALA A 106 3.66 -5.02 18.75
N ALA A 107 4.22 -6.19 18.42
CA ALA A 107 3.44 -7.34 17.99
C ALA A 107 2.53 -7.86 19.11
N ALA A 108 3.00 -7.92 20.36
CA ALA A 108 2.19 -8.29 21.51
C ALA A 108 1.03 -7.29 21.74
N LEU A 109 1.28 -5.98 21.61
CA LEU A 109 0.23 -4.96 21.67
C LEU A 109 -0.80 -5.12 20.55
N PHE A 110 -0.37 -5.47 19.35
CA PHE A 110 -1.27 -5.76 18.24
C PHE A 110 -2.15 -7.01 18.53
N GLU A 111 -1.56 -8.08 19.03
CA GLU A 111 -2.29 -9.30 19.39
C GLU A 111 -3.31 -9.02 20.49
N GLU A 112 -2.92 -8.26 21.52
CA GLU A 112 -3.84 -7.83 22.59
C GLU A 112 -4.97 -6.98 22.01
N ALA A 113 -4.70 -6.00 21.17
CA ALA A 113 -5.70 -5.15 20.52
C ALA A 113 -6.61 -5.92 19.54
N ALA A 114 -6.15 -7.04 18.99
CA ALA A 114 -6.90 -7.86 18.04
C ALA A 114 -7.79 -8.90 18.69
N TYR A 115 -7.34 -9.50 19.78
CA TYR A 115 -7.95 -10.71 20.36
C TYR A 115 -8.39 -10.55 21.82
N SER A 116 -7.97 -9.50 22.51
CA SER A 116 -8.39 -9.24 23.90
C SER A 116 -9.62 -8.35 23.95
N THR A 117 -10.39 -8.51 25.01
CA THR A 117 -11.50 -7.63 25.40
C THR A 117 -11.04 -6.41 26.21
N HIS A 118 -9.75 -6.32 26.52
CA HIS A 118 -9.20 -5.19 27.25
C HIS A 118 -9.22 -3.91 26.42
N THR A 119 -9.56 -2.80 27.07
CA THR A 119 -9.48 -1.49 26.45
C THR A 119 -8.03 -1.04 26.38
N MET A 120 -7.54 -0.81 25.16
CA MET A 120 -6.20 -0.30 24.93
C MET A 120 -6.10 1.18 25.31
N GLY A 121 -4.96 1.57 25.91
CA GLY A 121 -4.70 2.94 26.35
C GLY A 121 -4.01 3.81 25.31
N GLU A 122 -4.08 5.12 25.55
CA GLU A 122 -3.41 6.13 24.71
C GLU A 122 -1.89 5.99 24.74
N GLU A 123 -1.30 5.57 25.87
CA GLU A 123 0.15 5.36 26.00
C GLU A 123 0.65 4.28 25.04
N GLN A 124 -0.06 3.16 24.95
CA GLN A 124 0.25 2.06 24.06
C GLN A 124 0.16 2.49 22.58
N ARG A 125 -0.85 3.29 22.25
CA ARG A 125 -0.98 3.90 20.91
C ARG A 125 0.19 4.83 20.60
N ALA A 126 0.58 5.69 21.56
CA ALA A 126 1.67 6.63 21.40
C ALA A 126 3.02 5.92 21.25
N GLU A 127 3.26 4.84 21.98
CA GLU A 127 4.46 4.02 21.86
C GLU A 127 4.61 3.43 20.47
N LEU A 128 3.55 2.81 19.96
CA LEU A 128 3.56 2.22 18.63
C LEU A 128 3.72 3.27 17.53
N ARG A 129 3.11 4.45 17.70
CA ARG A 129 3.28 5.59 16.79
C ARG A 129 4.73 6.09 16.75
N ARG A 130 5.39 6.15 17.91
CA ARG A 130 6.82 6.49 17.97
C ARG A 130 7.68 5.49 17.22
N LEU A 131 7.46 4.20 17.45
CA LEU A 131 8.17 3.13 16.74
C LEU A 131 7.97 3.23 15.23
N LEU A 132 6.75 3.46 14.76
CA LEU A 132 6.45 3.64 13.34
C LEU A 132 7.20 4.85 12.77
N THR A 133 7.11 6.02 13.41
CA THR A 133 7.77 7.26 12.93
C THR A 133 9.28 7.11 12.86
N GLU A 134 9.88 6.47 13.86
CA GLU A 134 11.32 6.19 13.89
C GLU A 134 11.72 5.22 12.77
N THR A 135 10.93 4.19 12.55
CA THR A 135 11.14 3.22 11.47
C THR A 135 11.05 3.86 10.09
N GLU A 136 10.00 4.67 9.88
CA GLU A 136 9.82 5.40 8.61
C GLU A 136 11.04 6.30 8.34
N ARG A 137 11.50 7.06 9.33
CA ARG A 137 12.67 7.92 9.20
C ARG A 137 13.93 7.12 8.89
N LEU A 138 14.23 6.10 9.69
CA LEU A 138 15.43 5.28 9.57
C LEU A 138 15.52 4.60 8.20
N LEU A 139 14.42 4.01 7.74
CA LEU A 139 14.42 3.27 6.48
C LEU A 139 14.29 4.18 5.26
N TYR A 140 13.56 5.30 5.36
CA TYR A 140 13.44 6.23 4.24
C TYR A 140 14.75 6.95 3.95
N ASP A 141 15.46 7.41 4.99
CA ASP A 141 16.74 8.12 4.82
C ASP A 141 17.78 7.22 4.16
N GLY A 142 17.87 5.95 4.56
CA GLY A 142 18.77 4.95 3.99
C GLY A 142 18.33 4.30 2.68
N ALA A 143 17.12 4.57 2.19
CA ALA A 143 16.58 3.94 1.00
C ALA A 143 17.15 4.53 -0.30
N ASP A 144 17.32 3.68 -1.31
CA ASP A 144 17.66 4.09 -2.66
C ASP A 144 16.49 4.81 -3.37
N ARG A 145 16.78 5.50 -4.47
CA ARG A 145 15.78 6.28 -5.21
C ARG A 145 14.59 5.44 -5.69
N LYS A 146 14.82 4.19 -6.07
CA LYS A 146 13.78 3.27 -6.54
C LYS A 146 12.84 2.88 -5.42
N THR A 147 13.37 2.57 -4.24
CA THR A 147 12.58 2.26 -3.04
C THR A 147 11.80 3.49 -2.56
N LYS A 148 12.42 4.68 -2.53
CA LYS A 148 11.73 5.94 -2.21
C LYS A 148 10.55 6.20 -3.16
N PHE A 149 10.76 6.01 -4.46
CA PHE A 149 9.69 6.14 -5.45
C PHE A 149 8.56 5.13 -5.21
N ARG A 150 8.89 3.87 -4.94
CA ARG A 150 7.91 2.81 -4.64
C ARG A 150 7.08 3.15 -3.41
N LEU A 151 7.73 3.49 -2.29
CA LEU A 151 7.06 3.85 -1.03
C LEU A 151 6.12 5.04 -1.18
N LYS A 152 6.54 6.06 -1.95
CA LYS A 152 5.76 7.28 -2.12
C LYS A 152 4.62 7.14 -3.14
N TYR A 153 4.88 6.54 -4.30
CA TYR A 153 3.95 6.59 -5.43
C TYR A 153 3.24 5.26 -5.72
N LEU A 154 3.86 4.12 -5.47
CA LEU A 154 3.25 2.83 -5.76
C LEU A 154 2.48 2.26 -4.56
N GLU A 155 3.03 2.37 -3.37
CA GLU A 155 2.47 1.79 -2.14
C GLU A 155 1.79 2.86 -1.27
N CYS A 156 2.10 4.15 -1.49
CA CYS A 156 1.58 5.29 -0.74
C CYS A 156 1.73 5.10 0.79
N LEU A 157 2.89 4.55 1.20
CA LEU A 157 3.21 4.31 2.61
C LEU A 157 3.94 5.50 3.23
N HIS A 158 4.66 6.28 2.42
CA HIS A 158 5.38 7.49 2.87
C HIS A 158 4.79 8.74 2.21
N THR A 159 4.57 9.80 2.98
CA THR A 159 4.03 11.10 2.49
C THR A 159 5.06 12.19 2.63
#